data_f2ba61c60bc00113df72881924896f83
#
_entry.id   f2ba61c60bc00113df72881924896f83
#
_cell.length_a   1.000
_cell.length_b   1.000
_cell.length_c   1.000
_cell.angle_alpha   90.00
_cell.angle_beta   90.00
_cell.angle_gamma   90.00
#
_symmetry.space_group_name_H-M   'P 1'
#
loop_
_entity.id
_entity.type
_entity.pdbx_description
1 polymer ?
#
loop_
_entity_poly.entity_id
_entity_poly.type
_entity_poly.pdbx_seq_one_letter_code
_entity_poly.pdbx_strand_id
1 'polypeptide(L)'
;MAQTRAFFHSRVDSWLIAIGPLAGLTAITAVAGVVGPFVLNSGGSPPILALVAAIVALTLLLLPLWLVLDTNYTLTADELLIRSGPFRWRIALGDMREVSPSNSWISSPALSLDRLRIRYGADRSILVSPREKQRFIDALRQCCPSVLVTGF
;
A
#
# COMPACT_ATOMS: atom_id res chain seq x y z
N MET A 1 8.31 -31.73 0.13
CA MET A 1 6.97 -31.11 0.16
C MET A 1 7.04 -29.80 -0.60
N ALA A 2 6.33 -29.68 -1.71
CA ALA A 2 6.35 -28.47 -2.52
C ALA A 2 5.66 -27.35 -1.72
N GLN A 3 6.42 -26.32 -1.33
CA GLN A 3 5.85 -25.12 -0.73
C GLN A 3 4.97 -24.45 -1.78
N THR A 4 3.68 -24.56 -1.63
CA THR A 4 2.71 -23.88 -2.50
C THR A 4 2.82 -22.38 -2.23
N ARG A 5 3.59 -21.68 -3.07
CA ARG A 5 3.68 -20.21 -3.04
C ARG A 5 2.64 -19.65 -3.99
N ALA A 6 1.63 -19.01 -3.46
CA ALA A 6 0.66 -18.29 -4.27
C ALA A 6 0.96 -16.79 -4.23
N PHE A 7 1.16 -16.19 -5.41
CA PHE A 7 1.40 -14.76 -5.57
C PHE A 7 0.11 -14.07 -5.99
N PHE A 8 -0.22 -12.99 -5.28
CA PHE A 8 -1.37 -12.16 -5.61
C PHE A 8 -0.93 -10.70 -5.70
N HIS A 9 -1.27 -10.07 -6.82
CA HIS A 9 -1.08 -8.64 -6.97
C HIS A 9 -2.19 -7.87 -6.26
N SER A 10 -1.86 -6.67 -5.77
CA SER A 10 -2.87 -5.76 -5.23
C SER A 10 -3.77 -5.24 -6.35
N ARG A 11 -5.07 -5.11 -6.06
CA ARG A 11 -5.99 -4.34 -6.89
C ARG A 11 -5.76 -2.86 -6.62
N VAL A 12 -5.43 -2.14 -7.68
CA VAL A 12 -5.31 -0.68 -7.64
C VAL A 12 -6.57 -0.10 -8.28
N ASP A 13 -7.31 0.70 -7.52
CA ASP A 13 -8.47 1.38 -8.08
C ASP A 13 -8.02 2.48 -9.04
N SER A 14 -8.73 2.61 -10.17
CA SER A 14 -8.41 3.58 -11.23
C SER A 14 -8.34 5.03 -10.74
N TRP A 15 -9.13 5.38 -9.71
CA TRP A 15 -9.10 6.71 -9.11
C TRP A 15 -7.76 7.04 -8.42
N LEU A 16 -7.07 6.05 -7.82
CA LEU A 16 -5.74 6.23 -7.25
C LEU A 16 -4.69 6.52 -8.33
N ILE A 17 -4.82 5.88 -9.49
CA ILE A 17 -3.95 6.14 -10.65
C ILE A 17 -4.19 7.55 -11.20
N ALA A 18 -5.42 8.06 -11.11
CA ALA A 18 -5.75 9.39 -11.58
C ALA A 18 -5.37 10.49 -10.57
N ILE A 19 -5.67 10.29 -9.27
CA ILE A 19 -5.44 11.29 -8.23
C ILE A 19 -3.97 11.36 -7.80
N GLY A 20 -3.24 10.26 -7.81
CA GLY A 20 -1.84 10.23 -7.42
C GLY A 20 -0.97 11.24 -8.18
N PRO A 21 -0.96 11.23 -9.53
CA PRO A 21 -0.24 12.21 -10.34
C PRO A 21 -0.77 13.64 -10.15
N LEU A 22 -2.09 13.82 -9.98
CA LEU A 22 -2.67 15.14 -9.77
C LEU A 22 -2.24 15.74 -8.43
N ALA A 23 -2.26 14.94 -7.35
CA ALA A 23 -1.76 15.36 -6.04
C ALA A 23 -0.24 15.65 -6.08
N GLY A 24 0.53 14.85 -6.82
CA GLY A 24 1.96 15.11 -7.05
C GLY A 24 2.19 16.44 -7.78
N LEU A 25 1.42 16.72 -8.83
CA LEU A 25 1.52 17.97 -9.59
C LEU A 25 1.16 19.19 -8.70
N THR A 26 0.09 19.11 -7.92
CA THR A 26 -0.29 20.19 -7.00
C THR A 26 0.77 20.41 -5.91
N ALA A 27 1.39 19.37 -5.39
CA ALA A 27 2.48 19.50 -4.43
C ALA A 27 3.71 20.18 -5.07
N ILE A 28 4.07 19.81 -6.30
CA ILE A 28 5.19 20.42 -7.04
C ILE A 28 4.91 21.89 -7.31
N THR A 29 3.71 22.26 -7.76
CA THR A 29 3.35 23.67 -8.01
C THR A 29 3.31 24.49 -6.73
N ALA A 30 2.85 23.93 -5.61
CA ALA A 30 2.88 24.59 -4.31
C ALA A 30 4.32 24.85 -3.83
N VAL A 31 5.20 23.85 -3.94
CA VAL A 31 6.63 24.00 -3.60
C VAL A 31 7.29 25.06 -4.51
N ALA A 32 7.04 25.02 -5.82
CA ALA A 32 7.56 26.00 -6.76
C ALA A 32 7.05 27.42 -6.48
N GLY A 33 5.76 27.56 -6.09
CA GLY A 33 5.16 28.84 -5.73
C GLY A 33 5.72 29.48 -4.45
N VAL A 34 6.13 28.66 -3.50
CA VAL A 34 6.78 29.13 -2.24
C VAL A 34 8.27 29.44 -2.44
N VAL A 35 8.98 28.53 -3.10
CA VAL A 35 10.43 28.61 -3.28
C VAL A 35 10.81 29.57 -4.40
N GLY A 36 10.03 29.64 -5.48
CA GLY A 36 10.31 30.47 -6.65
C GLY A 36 10.48 31.96 -6.32
N PRO A 37 9.52 32.64 -5.67
CA PRO A 37 9.65 34.05 -5.27
C PRO A 37 10.83 34.30 -4.33
N PHE A 38 11.10 33.37 -3.43
CA PHE A 38 12.25 33.49 -2.52
C PHE A 38 13.58 33.39 -3.31
N VAL A 39 13.67 32.47 -4.27
CA VAL A 39 14.83 32.30 -5.14
C VAL A 39 15.07 33.56 -5.99
N LEU A 40 14.00 34.13 -6.56
CA LEU A 40 14.07 35.29 -7.44
C LEU A 40 14.42 36.60 -6.70
N ASN A 41 13.93 36.75 -5.43
CA ASN A 41 14.12 37.98 -4.65
C ASN A 41 15.43 38.02 -3.82
N SER A 42 16.04 36.88 -3.55
CA SER A 42 17.25 36.82 -2.68
C SER A 42 18.57 37.03 -3.40
N GLY A 43 18.56 37.47 -4.66
CA GLY A 43 19.79 37.80 -5.41
C GLY A 43 20.73 36.61 -5.63
N GLY A 44 20.24 35.43 -5.52
CA GLY A 44 20.95 34.14 -5.57
C GLY A 44 20.60 33.30 -4.36
N SER A 45 19.60 32.43 -4.49
CA SER A 45 19.31 31.47 -3.42
C SER A 45 20.49 30.54 -3.24
N PRO A 46 20.81 30.15 -2.00
CA PRO A 46 21.80 29.11 -1.82
C PRO A 46 21.31 27.85 -2.59
N PRO A 47 22.18 27.23 -3.40
CA PRO A 47 21.82 26.05 -4.22
C PRO A 47 21.24 24.92 -3.36
N ILE A 48 21.52 24.94 -2.07
CA ILE A 48 20.97 24.03 -1.07
C ILE A 48 19.45 24.12 -0.97
N LEU A 49 18.84 25.30 -0.97
CA LEU A 49 17.39 25.45 -0.84
C LEU A 49 16.65 24.88 -2.08
N ALA A 50 17.17 25.15 -3.27
CA ALA A 50 16.66 24.59 -4.51
C ALA A 50 16.82 23.06 -4.53
N LEU A 51 17.94 22.54 -4.08
CA LEU A 51 18.18 21.10 -3.97
C LEU A 51 17.20 20.43 -3.00
N VAL A 52 17.01 21.00 -1.80
CA VAL A 52 16.05 20.49 -0.81
C VAL A 52 14.63 20.48 -1.37
N ALA A 53 14.20 21.55 -2.02
CA ALA A 53 12.88 21.64 -2.64
C ALA A 53 12.70 20.57 -3.75
N ALA A 54 13.71 20.34 -4.57
CA ALA A 54 13.69 19.31 -5.60
C ALA A 54 13.59 17.89 -5.00
N ILE A 55 14.35 17.60 -3.93
CA ILE A 55 14.29 16.31 -3.23
C ILE A 55 12.89 16.08 -2.62
N VAL A 56 12.32 17.10 -1.97
CA VAL A 56 10.97 17.02 -1.39
C VAL A 56 9.93 16.77 -2.48
N ALA A 57 9.96 17.52 -3.57
CA ALA A 57 9.03 17.35 -4.69
C ALA A 57 9.14 15.95 -5.31
N LEU A 58 10.36 15.47 -5.53
CA LEU A 58 10.63 14.14 -6.08
C LEU A 58 10.13 13.04 -5.14
N THR A 59 10.35 13.19 -3.84
CA THR A 59 9.88 12.23 -2.83
C THR A 59 8.35 12.18 -2.78
N LEU A 60 7.68 13.32 -2.80
CA LEU A 60 6.22 13.42 -2.82
C LEU A 60 5.60 12.78 -4.07
N LEU A 61 6.32 12.76 -5.18
CA LEU A 61 5.88 12.14 -6.42
C LEU A 61 6.19 10.64 -6.46
N LEU A 62 7.43 10.26 -6.16
CA LEU A 62 7.91 8.89 -6.38
C LEU A 62 7.47 7.93 -5.28
N LEU A 63 7.36 8.37 -4.02
CA LEU A 63 7.00 7.50 -2.92
C LEU A 63 5.57 6.91 -3.06
N PRO A 64 4.51 7.71 -3.30
CA PRO A 64 3.18 7.16 -3.51
C PRO A 64 3.11 6.27 -4.76
N LEU A 65 3.79 6.66 -5.84
CA LEU A 65 3.86 5.85 -7.04
C LEU A 65 4.51 4.49 -6.77
N TRP A 66 5.63 4.46 -6.05
CA TRP A 66 6.28 3.21 -5.65
C TRP A 66 5.38 2.34 -4.77
N LEU A 67 4.68 2.93 -3.78
CA LEU A 67 3.72 2.22 -2.94
C LEU A 67 2.62 1.56 -3.78
N VAL A 68 2.08 2.28 -4.78
CA VAL A 68 1.03 1.76 -5.66
C VAL A 68 1.54 0.64 -6.56
N LEU A 69 2.72 0.78 -7.14
CA LEU A 69 3.26 -0.18 -8.10
C LEU A 69 3.82 -1.45 -7.45
N ASP A 70 4.38 -1.35 -6.24
CA ASP A 70 5.08 -2.46 -5.57
C ASP A 70 4.28 -3.02 -4.37
N THR A 71 2.96 -3.17 -4.52
CA THR A 71 2.14 -3.86 -3.50
C THR A 71 1.77 -5.25 -3.96
N ASN A 72 2.31 -6.25 -3.24
CA ASN A 72 2.16 -7.66 -3.53
C ASN A 72 1.85 -8.46 -2.27
N TYR A 73 1.07 -9.52 -2.43
CA TYR A 73 0.73 -10.48 -1.39
C TYR A 73 1.28 -11.85 -1.76
N THR A 74 2.08 -12.44 -0.89
CA THR A 74 2.62 -13.80 -1.08
C THR A 74 2.12 -14.69 0.04
N LEU A 75 1.33 -15.68 -0.32
CA LEU A 75 0.86 -16.71 0.61
C LEU A 75 1.80 -17.90 0.53
N THR A 76 2.41 -18.24 1.65
CA THR A 76 3.20 -19.47 1.84
C THR A 76 2.43 -20.45 2.71
N ALA A 77 2.98 -21.63 2.96
CA ALA A 77 2.32 -22.64 3.80
C ALA A 77 2.12 -22.18 5.25
N ASP A 78 3.00 -21.32 5.76
CA ASP A 78 3.05 -20.96 7.17
C ASP A 78 2.74 -19.47 7.44
N GLU A 79 2.92 -18.62 6.45
CA GLU A 79 2.80 -17.16 6.62
C GLU A 79 2.23 -16.44 5.39
N LEU A 80 1.56 -15.32 5.64
CA LEU A 80 1.19 -14.32 4.65
C LEU A 80 2.21 -13.17 4.69
N LEU A 81 2.91 -12.99 3.58
CA LEU A 81 3.84 -11.89 3.36
C LEU A 81 3.13 -10.80 2.58
N ILE A 82 3.14 -9.59 3.12
CA ILE A 82 2.60 -8.40 2.47
C ILE A 82 3.76 -7.45 2.24
N ARG A 83 3.94 -7.04 1.00
CA ARG A 83 4.91 -6.01 0.61
C ARG A 83 4.18 -4.83 -0.01
N SER A 84 4.51 -3.62 0.44
CA SER A 84 4.00 -2.38 -0.14
C SER A 84 5.14 -1.35 -0.16
N GLY A 85 5.78 -1.22 -1.30
CA GLY A 85 7.00 -0.43 -1.45
C GLY A 85 8.09 -0.84 -0.45
N PRO A 86 8.54 0.08 0.45
CA PRO A 86 9.55 -0.21 1.46
C PRO A 86 9.00 -1.02 2.66
N PHE A 87 7.68 -1.07 2.83
CA PHE A 87 7.05 -1.70 3.99
C PHE A 87 6.82 -3.19 3.75
N ARG A 88 7.05 -3.99 4.80
CA ARG A 88 6.87 -5.44 4.78
C ARG A 88 6.18 -5.90 6.05
N TRP A 89 5.13 -6.71 5.89
CA TRP A 89 4.44 -7.34 7.01
C TRP A 89 4.49 -8.85 6.84
N ARG A 90 4.71 -9.56 7.94
CA ARG A 90 4.67 -11.02 8.00
C ARG A 90 3.63 -11.42 9.02
N ILE A 91 2.68 -12.23 8.63
CA ILE A 91 1.58 -12.69 9.47
C ILE A 91 1.58 -14.21 9.41
N ALA A 92 1.84 -14.84 10.55
CA ALA A 92 1.75 -16.29 10.65
C ALA A 92 0.28 -16.73 10.42
N LEU A 93 0.07 -17.76 9.60
CA LEU A 93 -1.29 -18.25 9.31
C LEU A 93 -1.97 -18.78 10.57
N GLY A 94 -1.20 -19.36 11.50
CA GLY A 94 -1.70 -19.83 12.80
C GLY A 94 -2.24 -18.72 13.72
N ASP A 95 -1.81 -17.46 13.49
CA ASP A 95 -2.30 -16.29 14.26
C ASP A 95 -3.53 -15.66 13.64
N MET A 96 -3.92 -16.06 12.43
CA MET A 96 -5.10 -15.53 11.75
C MET A 96 -6.38 -16.08 12.40
N ARG A 97 -7.32 -15.18 12.67
CA ARG A 97 -8.59 -15.53 13.30
C ARG A 97 -9.77 -15.37 12.36
N GLU A 98 -9.84 -14.24 11.67
CA GLU A 98 -11.00 -13.88 10.86
C GLU A 98 -10.59 -13.11 9.62
N VAL A 99 -11.30 -13.41 8.52
CA VAL A 99 -11.24 -12.66 7.26
C VAL A 99 -12.66 -12.21 6.92
N SER A 100 -12.85 -10.91 6.81
CA SER A 100 -14.15 -10.30 6.51
C SER A 100 -14.00 -9.18 5.48
N PRO A 101 -15.05 -8.91 4.67
CA PRO A 101 -15.04 -7.74 3.79
C PRO A 101 -15.03 -6.45 4.61
N SER A 102 -14.36 -5.43 4.11
CA SER A 102 -14.29 -4.14 4.79
C SER A 102 -14.22 -2.99 3.79
N ASN A 103 -15.06 -1.99 4.01
CA ASN A 103 -15.06 -0.73 3.27
C ASN A 103 -14.40 0.40 4.09
N SER A 104 -13.58 0.06 5.08
CA SER A 104 -12.92 1.03 5.94
C SER A 104 -11.94 1.91 5.18
N TRP A 105 -11.93 3.21 5.46
CA TRP A 105 -11.00 4.21 4.92
C TRP A 105 -9.66 4.24 5.67
N ILE A 106 -9.48 3.41 6.69
CA ILE A 106 -8.25 3.39 7.49
C ILE A 106 -7.06 3.07 6.59
N SER A 107 -5.99 3.84 6.74
CA SER A 107 -4.73 3.67 6.01
C SER A 107 -4.16 2.26 6.23
N SER A 108 -3.90 1.57 5.14
CA SER A 108 -3.44 0.18 5.14
C SER A 108 -2.81 -0.12 3.78
N PRO A 109 -1.98 -1.17 3.63
CA PRO A 109 -1.43 -1.58 2.34
C PRO A 109 -2.48 -2.04 1.30
N ALA A 110 -3.73 -1.64 1.47
CA ALA A 110 -4.80 -1.90 0.53
C ALA A 110 -5.03 -0.69 -0.38
N LEU A 111 -4.85 -0.87 -1.67
CA LEU A 111 -4.91 0.18 -2.71
C LEU A 111 -6.30 0.30 -3.38
N SER A 112 -7.31 -0.38 -2.84
CA SER A 112 -8.69 -0.37 -3.31
C SER A 112 -9.65 -0.23 -2.14
N LEU A 113 -10.84 0.33 -2.37
CA LEU A 113 -11.92 0.37 -1.37
C LEU A 113 -12.57 -1.01 -1.17
N ASP A 114 -12.40 -1.90 -2.16
CA ASP A 114 -12.86 -3.28 -2.08
C ASP A 114 -11.84 -4.14 -1.33
N ARG A 115 -11.88 -4.10 0.01
CA ARG A 115 -10.86 -4.61 0.93
C ARG A 115 -11.31 -5.85 1.67
N LEU A 116 -10.32 -6.63 2.10
CA LEU A 116 -10.46 -7.70 3.09
C LEU A 116 -9.78 -7.26 4.39
N ARG A 117 -10.47 -7.37 5.50
CA ARG A 117 -9.89 -7.23 6.83
C ARG A 117 -9.45 -8.59 7.32
N ILE A 118 -8.19 -8.73 7.62
CA ILE A 118 -7.61 -9.90 8.25
C ILE A 118 -7.33 -9.55 9.71
N ARG A 119 -7.99 -10.24 10.63
CA ARG A 119 -7.72 -10.13 12.07
C ARG A 119 -6.73 -11.22 12.48
N TYR A 120 -5.70 -10.83 13.23
CA TYR A 120 -4.65 -11.75 13.67
C TYR A 120 -4.11 -11.37 15.05
N GLY A 121 -3.51 -12.33 15.74
CA GLY A 121 -3.04 -12.14 17.12
C GLY A 121 -4.15 -11.78 18.10
N ALA A 122 -3.88 -10.92 19.08
CA ALA A 122 -4.84 -10.51 20.10
C ALA A 122 -5.91 -9.55 19.54
N ASP A 123 -5.45 -8.40 18.93
CA ASP A 123 -6.36 -7.34 18.45
C ASP A 123 -5.83 -6.61 17.21
N ARG A 124 -4.92 -7.24 16.49
CA ARG A 124 -4.34 -6.64 15.29
C ARG A 124 -5.23 -6.92 14.08
N SER A 125 -5.35 -5.94 13.21
CA SER A 125 -5.99 -6.12 11.92
C SER A 125 -5.21 -5.43 10.81
N ILE A 126 -5.20 -6.04 9.64
CA ILE A 126 -4.64 -5.46 8.43
C ILE A 126 -5.66 -5.53 7.32
N LEU A 127 -5.66 -4.52 6.46
CA LEU A 127 -6.52 -4.49 5.28
C LEU A 127 -5.68 -4.84 4.05
N VAL A 128 -6.19 -5.74 3.23
CA VAL A 128 -5.58 -6.15 1.98
C VAL A 128 -6.60 -6.06 0.85
N SER A 129 -6.14 -5.80 -0.37
CA SER A 129 -7.01 -5.74 -1.55
C SER A 129 -6.43 -6.59 -2.67
N PRO A 130 -6.48 -7.93 -2.57
CA PRO A 130 -6.00 -8.79 -3.62
C PRO A 130 -6.86 -8.63 -4.87
N ARG A 131 -6.25 -8.65 -6.06
CA ARG A 131 -6.94 -8.52 -7.34
C ARG A 131 -7.93 -9.65 -7.57
N GLU A 132 -7.56 -10.86 -7.15
CA GLU A 132 -8.36 -12.07 -7.28
C GLU A 132 -8.83 -12.54 -5.89
N LYS A 133 -9.82 -11.85 -5.31
CA LYS A 133 -10.30 -12.10 -3.96
C LYS A 133 -10.71 -13.56 -3.69
N GLN A 134 -11.51 -14.14 -4.58
CA GLN A 134 -11.99 -15.51 -4.40
C GLN A 134 -10.83 -16.50 -4.35
N ARG A 135 -9.90 -16.40 -5.30
CA ARG A 135 -8.70 -17.24 -5.32
C ARG A 135 -7.83 -17.06 -4.07
N PHE A 136 -7.73 -15.83 -3.58
CA PHE A 136 -7.00 -15.53 -2.35
C PHE A 136 -7.68 -16.17 -1.12
N ILE A 137 -9.02 -16.07 -1.02
CA ILE A 137 -9.81 -16.69 0.05
C ILE A 137 -9.71 -18.21 -0.02
N ASP A 138 -9.83 -18.80 -1.22
CA ASP A 138 -9.74 -20.25 -1.41
C ASP A 138 -8.34 -20.78 -1.05
N ALA A 139 -7.29 -20.06 -1.44
CA ALA A 139 -5.91 -20.38 -1.03
C ALA A 139 -5.72 -20.26 0.48
N LEU A 140 -6.31 -19.24 1.12
CA LEU A 140 -6.29 -19.10 2.59
C LEU A 140 -7.00 -20.27 3.28
N ARG A 141 -8.18 -20.66 2.81
CA ARG A 141 -8.92 -21.81 3.36
C ARG A 141 -8.15 -23.12 3.23
N GLN A 142 -7.41 -23.30 2.14
CA GLN A 142 -6.56 -24.48 1.95
C GLN A 142 -5.37 -24.51 2.91
N CYS A 143 -4.71 -23.35 3.11
CA CYS A 143 -3.54 -23.25 3.97
C CYS A 143 -3.92 -23.17 5.47
N CYS A 144 -5.07 -22.60 5.79
CA CYS A 144 -5.53 -22.37 7.16
C CYS A 144 -7.04 -22.65 7.31
N PRO A 145 -7.44 -23.94 7.45
CA PRO A 145 -8.86 -24.32 7.59
C PRO A 145 -9.53 -23.72 8.83
N SER A 146 -8.77 -23.32 9.84
CA SER A 146 -9.27 -22.73 11.10
C SER A 146 -9.65 -21.26 10.99
N VAL A 147 -9.30 -20.58 9.89
CA VAL A 147 -9.65 -19.17 9.67
C VAL A 147 -11.15 -19.01 9.42
N LEU A 148 -11.78 -18.17 10.22
CA LEU A 148 -13.19 -17.84 10.07
C LEU A 148 -13.35 -16.85 8.92
N VAL A 149 -13.97 -17.28 7.83
CA VAL A 149 -14.28 -16.42 6.68
C VAL A 149 -15.74 -16.03 6.73
N THR A 150 -16.03 -14.74 7.00
CA THR A 150 -17.37 -14.19 7.18
C THR A 150 -17.71 -13.16 6.10
N GLY A 151 -18.96 -13.12 5.69
CA GLY A 151 -19.49 -12.07 4.81
C GLY A 151 -19.22 -12.24 3.30
N PHE A 152 -19.02 -13.48 2.82
CA PHE A 152 -18.84 -13.83 1.40
C PHE A 152 -19.88 -14.82 0.91
#